data_9c66720c884c02aa25dcff7034b9fe6b
#
_entry.id   9c66720c884c02aa25dcff7034b9fe6b
#
_cell.length_a   1.000
_cell.length_b   1.000
_cell.length_c   1.000
_cell.angle_alpha   90.00
_cell.angle_beta   90.00
_cell.angle_gamma   90.00
#
_symmetry.space_group_name_H-M   'P 1'
#
loop_
_entity.id
_entity.type
_entity.pdbx_description
1 polymer ?
#
loop_
_entity_poly.entity_id
_entity_poly.type
_entity_poly.pdbx_seq_one_letter_code
_entity_poly.pdbx_strand_id
1 'polypeptide(L)'
;FRASIMGYRPVEEINPDSDTIENIVIMVNRGLKFWKEYGPIIKDGFTFEGGYTDIVTAGDGDYLTKETLWDFKVSKDELKSKYTLQLLMYYIMGCHSIHSEFKEIQKLGIFNPRKNKVYIANISLIDSEILDEVSREVIGYK
;
A
#
# COMPACT_ATOMS: atom_id res chain seq x y z
N PHE A 1 -12.88 4.48 -10.97
CA PHE A 1 -14.22 3.92 -10.73
C PHE A 1 -15.19 4.97 -10.19
N ARG A 2 -14.88 5.65 -9.09
CA ARG A 2 -15.72 6.74 -8.57
C ARG A 2 -15.92 7.86 -9.57
N ALA A 3 -14.88 8.22 -10.32
CA ALA A 3 -14.95 9.28 -11.31
C ALA A 3 -15.96 8.97 -12.44
N SER A 4 -16.05 7.70 -12.86
CA SER A 4 -17.01 7.29 -13.90
C SER A 4 -18.45 7.28 -13.40
N ILE A 5 -18.67 7.12 -12.09
CA ILE A 5 -20.03 7.18 -11.48
C ILE A 5 -20.40 8.62 -11.15
N MET A 6 -19.45 9.42 -10.64
CA MET A 6 -19.67 10.78 -10.13
C MET A 6 -19.51 11.87 -11.17
N GLY A 7 -19.30 11.54 -12.45
CA GLY A 7 -19.10 12.48 -13.53
C GLY A 7 -17.63 12.55 -13.96
N TYR A 8 -17.22 11.60 -14.79
CA TYR A 8 -15.91 11.59 -15.41
C TYR A 8 -15.69 12.86 -16.24
N ARG A 9 -14.52 13.48 -16.10
CA ARG A 9 -14.06 14.58 -16.95
C ARG A 9 -12.80 14.19 -17.70
N PRO A 10 -12.70 14.47 -19.00
CA PRO A 10 -11.42 14.34 -19.72
C PRO A 10 -10.33 15.20 -19.06
N VAL A 11 -9.08 14.74 -19.14
CA VAL A 11 -7.94 15.43 -18.52
C VAL A 11 -7.85 16.88 -19.00
N GLU A 12 -8.19 17.15 -20.25
CA GLU A 12 -8.16 18.48 -20.88
C GLU A 12 -9.15 19.47 -20.26
N GLU A 13 -10.21 18.95 -19.61
CA GLU A 13 -11.24 19.79 -18.95
C GLU A 13 -10.94 20.01 -17.46
N ILE A 14 -9.86 19.41 -16.94
CA ILE A 14 -9.48 19.56 -15.53
C ILE A 14 -8.53 20.74 -15.39
N ASN A 15 -9.02 21.79 -14.74
CA ASN A 15 -8.24 23.00 -14.45
C ASN A 15 -8.15 23.18 -12.92
N PRO A 16 -7.18 22.54 -12.25
CA PRO A 16 -7.00 22.75 -10.82
C PRO A 16 -6.55 24.19 -10.54
N ASP A 17 -6.97 24.74 -9.41
CA ASP A 17 -6.51 26.06 -8.98
C ASP A 17 -5.03 26.02 -8.55
N SER A 18 -4.44 27.22 -8.36
CA SER A 18 -3.03 27.36 -8.01
C SER A 18 -2.66 26.69 -6.67
N ASP A 19 -3.57 26.76 -5.70
CA ASP A 19 -3.35 26.13 -4.39
C ASP A 19 -3.34 24.61 -4.50
N THR A 20 -4.23 24.03 -5.30
CA THR A 20 -4.27 22.60 -5.57
C THR A 20 -2.98 22.15 -6.27
N ILE A 21 -2.52 22.88 -7.27
CA ILE A 21 -1.26 22.59 -7.98
C ILE A 21 -0.08 22.64 -7.01
N GLU A 22 0.00 23.67 -6.16
CA GLU A 22 1.06 23.80 -5.17
C GLU A 22 1.06 22.63 -4.20
N ASN A 23 -0.11 22.22 -3.71
CA ASN A 23 -0.24 21.07 -2.80
C ASN A 23 0.21 19.76 -3.46
N ILE A 24 -0.12 19.55 -4.74
CA ILE A 24 0.32 18.38 -5.50
C ILE A 24 1.85 18.40 -5.64
N VAL A 25 2.44 19.53 -5.98
CA VAL A 25 3.90 19.68 -6.12
C VAL A 25 4.60 19.36 -4.80
N ILE A 26 4.06 19.83 -3.66
CA ILE A 26 4.59 19.54 -2.34
C ILE A 26 4.56 18.04 -2.07
N MET A 27 3.45 17.36 -2.36
CA MET A 27 3.33 15.92 -2.16
C MET A 27 4.27 15.13 -3.06
N VAL A 28 4.44 15.53 -4.31
CA VAL A 28 5.38 14.89 -5.24
C VAL A 28 6.82 15.03 -4.71
N ASN A 29 7.20 16.21 -4.25
CA ASN A 29 8.54 16.45 -3.70
C ASN A 29 8.77 15.62 -2.43
N ARG A 30 7.77 15.46 -1.58
CA ARG A 30 7.83 14.58 -0.40
C ARG A 30 8.00 13.12 -0.82
N GLY A 31 7.30 12.68 -1.85
CA GLY A 31 7.45 11.35 -2.41
C GLY A 31 8.85 11.08 -2.96
N LEU A 32 9.42 12.04 -3.68
CA LEU A 32 10.79 11.93 -4.20
C LEU A 32 11.82 11.83 -3.07
N LYS A 33 11.68 12.65 -2.03
CA LYS A 33 12.54 12.57 -0.83
C LYS A 33 12.37 11.23 -0.11
N PHE A 34 11.15 10.74 0.00
CA PHE A 34 10.85 9.45 0.60
C PHE A 34 11.60 8.33 -0.12
N TRP A 35 11.52 8.27 -1.46
CA TRP A 35 12.22 7.24 -2.22
C TRP A 35 13.73 7.37 -2.19
N LYS A 36 14.23 8.58 -2.01
CA LYS A 36 15.66 8.81 -1.84
C LYS A 36 16.18 8.21 -0.53
N GLU A 37 15.34 8.21 0.51
CA GLU A 37 15.67 7.66 1.83
C GLU A 37 15.38 6.16 1.94
N TYR A 38 14.23 5.71 1.45
CA TYR A 38 13.73 4.34 1.65
C TYR A 38 13.83 3.42 0.44
N GLY A 39 14.09 3.96 -0.73
CA GLY A 39 14.25 3.19 -1.95
C GLY A 39 15.58 2.43 -2.05
N PRO A 40 15.87 1.83 -3.20
CA PRO A 40 15.08 1.92 -4.43
C PRO A 40 13.83 1.04 -4.42
N ILE A 41 12.86 1.40 -5.26
CA ILE A 41 11.70 0.56 -5.55
C ILE A 41 12.18 -0.64 -6.37
N ILE A 42 11.83 -1.86 -5.95
CA ILE A 42 12.15 -3.08 -6.69
C ILE A 42 10.94 -3.65 -7.43
N LYS A 43 9.73 -3.29 -7.01
CA LYS A 43 8.49 -3.69 -7.67
C LYS A 43 7.41 -2.66 -7.37
N ASP A 44 6.59 -2.32 -8.35
CA ASP A 44 5.47 -1.40 -8.22
C ASP A 44 4.24 -1.92 -8.96
N GLY A 45 3.06 -1.52 -8.50
CA GLY A 45 1.79 -1.80 -9.17
C GLY A 45 1.59 -3.29 -9.46
N PHE A 46 1.64 -4.14 -8.44
CA PHE A 46 1.55 -5.60 -8.60
C PHE A 46 0.28 -6.16 -7.97
N THR A 47 -0.12 -7.32 -8.45
CA THR A 47 -1.24 -8.12 -7.95
C THR A 47 -0.71 -9.37 -7.26
N PHE A 48 -1.60 -10.22 -6.73
CA PHE A 48 -1.18 -11.32 -5.86
C PHE A 48 -1.51 -12.71 -6.45
N GLU A 49 -1.20 -12.91 -7.72
CA GLU A 49 -1.43 -14.19 -8.39
C GLU A 49 -0.79 -15.34 -7.62
N GLY A 50 -1.55 -16.41 -7.43
CA GLY A 50 -1.17 -17.56 -6.60
C GLY A 50 -1.53 -17.40 -5.13
N GLY A 51 -1.77 -16.17 -4.65
CA GLY A 51 -2.14 -15.87 -3.27
C GLY A 51 -3.62 -15.57 -3.04
N TYR A 52 -4.43 -15.57 -4.07
CA TYR A 52 -5.87 -15.35 -3.94
C TYR A 52 -6.60 -16.56 -3.36
N THR A 53 -7.74 -16.30 -2.74
CA THR A 53 -8.65 -17.31 -2.19
C THR A 53 -10.07 -17.08 -2.72
N ASP A 54 -11.01 -17.93 -2.30
CA ASP A 54 -12.43 -17.72 -2.62
C ASP A 54 -13.02 -16.50 -1.90
N ILE A 55 -12.38 -16.06 -0.81
CA ILE A 55 -12.81 -14.91 -0.02
C ILE A 55 -12.19 -13.62 -0.55
N VAL A 56 -10.88 -13.63 -0.80
CA VAL A 56 -10.15 -12.47 -1.30
C VAL A 56 -9.65 -12.75 -2.71
N THR A 57 -10.36 -12.20 -3.70
CA THR A 57 -10.16 -12.49 -5.12
C THR A 57 -9.41 -11.42 -5.89
N ALA A 58 -9.11 -10.29 -5.25
CA ALA A 58 -8.40 -9.18 -5.88
C ALA A 58 -7.61 -8.38 -4.86
N GLY A 59 -6.60 -7.67 -5.33
CA GLY A 59 -5.80 -6.76 -4.52
C GLY A 59 -4.68 -6.17 -5.34
N ASP A 60 -4.35 -4.92 -5.07
CA ASP A 60 -3.28 -4.18 -5.75
C ASP A 60 -2.26 -3.70 -4.73
N GLY A 61 -1.03 -4.20 -4.86
CA GLY A 61 0.09 -3.73 -4.05
C GLY A 61 0.70 -2.49 -4.67
N ASP A 62 1.09 -1.53 -3.83
CA ASP A 62 1.70 -0.29 -4.31
C ASP A 62 3.18 -0.48 -4.63
N TYR A 63 4.02 -0.73 -3.62
CA TYR A 63 5.46 -0.76 -3.80
C TYR A 63 6.14 -1.79 -2.91
N LEU A 64 7.20 -2.40 -3.44
CA LEU A 64 8.19 -3.15 -2.66
C LEU A 64 9.55 -2.44 -2.75
N THR A 65 10.20 -2.31 -1.62
CA THR A 65 11.65 -2.12 -1.54
C THR A 65 12.27 -3.44 -1.07
N LYS A 66 13.56 -3.50 -0.88
CA LYS A 66 14.26 -4.76 -0.56
C LYS A 66 13.65 -5.52 0.61
N GLU A 67 13.27 -4.81 1.68
CA GLU A 67 12.81 -5.42 2.93
C GLU A 67 11.41 -4.98 3.36
N THR A 68 10.78 -4.08 2.63
CA THR A 68 9.54 -3.44 3.07
C THR A 68 8.46 -3.48 2.01
N LEU A 69 7.25 -3.88 2.42
CA LEU A 69 6.03 -3.68 1.65
C LEU A 69 5.46 -2.32 2.02
N TRP A 70 5.31 -1.45 1.04
CA TRP A 70 4.84 -0.08 1.19
C TRP A 70 3.45 0.13 0.63
N ASP A 71 2.63 0.87 1.35
CA ASP A 71 1.35 1.38 0.91
C ASP A 71 1.33 2.90 1.04
N PHE A 72 0.90 3.58 -0.03
CA PHE A 72 0.79 5.04 -0.04
C PHE A 72 -0.65 5.44 0.24
N LYS A 73 -0.86 6.25 1.27
CA LYS A 73 -2.18 6.76 1.66
C LYS A 73 -2.17 8.29 1.67
N VAL A 74 -2.79 8.90 0.68
CA VAL A 74 -2.99 10.35 0.66
C VAL A 74 -4.23 10.66 1.48
N SER A 75 -4.02 11.00 2.74
CA SER A 75 -5.11 11.24 3.69
C SER A 75 -4.79 12.39 4.65
N LYS A 76 -5.79 13.18 4.98
CA LYS A 76 -5.71 14.18 6.05
C LYS A 76 -5.95 13.57 7.44
N ASP A 77 -6.49 12.36 7.49
CA ASP A 77 -6.85 11.68 8.72
C ASP A 77 -5.67 10.92 9.32
N GLU A 78 -5.78 10.55 10.58
CA GLU A 78 -4.82 9.69 11.25
C GLU A 78 -4.88 8.26 10.69
N LEU A 79 -3.84 7.47 10.97
CA LEU A 79 -3.75 6.09 10.53
C LEU A 79 -4.92 5.27 11.08
N LYS A 80 -5.63 4.57 10.19
CA LYS A 80 -6.78 3.74 10.54
C LYS A 80 -6.38 2.26 10.59
N SER A 81 -6.96 1.52 11.53
CA SER A 81 -6.70 0.08 11.67
C SER A 81 -7.03 -0.72 10.41
N LYS A 82 -8.02 -0.30 9.62
CA LYS A 82 -8.34 -0.97 8.35
C LYS A 82 -7.20 -0.91 7.34
N TYR A 83 -6.36 0.14 7.38
CA TYR A 83 -5.20 0.27 6.49
C TYR A 83 -4.08 -0.67 6.92
N THR A 84 -3.86 -0.80 8.21
CA THR A 84 -2.86 -1.73 8.73
C THR A 84 -3.26 -3.18 8.50
N LEU A 85 -4.55 -3.50 8.66
CA LEU A 85 -5.07 -4.83 8.33
C LEU A 85 -4.91 -5.16 6.85
N GLN A 86 -5.26 -4.23 5.96
CA GLN A 86 -5.09 -4.41 4.51
C GLN A 86 -3.63 -4.70 4.16
N LEU A 87 -2.71 -3.95 4.74
CA LEU A 87 -1.28 -4.11 4.48
C LEU A 87 -0.78 -5.46 4.98
N LEU A 88 -1.24 -5.91 6.15
CA LEU A 88 -0.92 -7.23 6.69
C LEU A 88 -1.48 -8.34 5.78
N MET A 89 -2.72 -8.20 5.31
CA MET A 89 -3.31 -9.13 4.34
C MET A 89 -2.47 -9.21 3.07
N TYR A 90 -2.04 -8.08 2.54
CA TYR A 90 -1.22 -8.02 1.34
C TYR A 90 0.14 -8.69 1.53
N TYR A 91 0.74 -8.53 2.71
CA TYR A 91 1.98 -9.25 3.04
C TYR A 91 1.76 -10.77 3.02
N ILE A 92 0.73 -11.25 3.72
CA ILE A 92 0.43 -12.68 3.79
C ILE A 92 0.12 -13.23 2.40
N MET A 93 -0.71 -12.53 1.62
CA MET A 93 -1.03 -12.91 0.25
C MET A 93 0.21 -12.90 -0.64
N GLY A 94 1.08 -11.92 -0.46
CA GLY A 94 2.34 -11.83 -1.18
C GLY A 94 3.24 -13.04 -0.92
N CYS A 95 3.30 -13.52 0.32
CA CYS A 95 4.05 -14.71 0.69
C CYS A 95 3.51 -15.98 0.02
N HIS A 96 2.22 -16.02 -0.30
CA HIS A 96 1.59 -17.13 -1.03
C HIS A 96 1.58 -16.93 -2.54
N SER A 97 1.97 -15.74 -3.01
CA SER A 97 1.93 -15.37 -4.43
C SER A 97 3.14 -15.87 -5.22
N ILE A 98 3.10 -15.60 -6.51
CA ILE A 98 4.23 -15.89 -7.41
C ILE A 98 5.44 -14.97 -7.19
N HIS A 99 5.29 -13.91 -6.39
CA HIS A 99 6.35 -12.90 -6.17
C HIS A 99 7.36 -13.37 -5.12
N SER A 100 8.49 -13.89 -5.57
CA SER A 100 9.54 -14.41 -4.68
C SER A 100 10.18 -13.34 -3.79
N GLU A 101 10.07 -12.06 -4.16
CA GLU A 101 10.59 -10.92 -3.39
C GLU A 101 10.00 -10.86 -1.97
N PHE A 102 8.80 -11.40 -1.75
CA PHE A 102 8.16 -11.42 -0.43
C PHE A 102 8.92 -12.23 0.60
N LYS A 103 9.80 -13.14 0.18
CA LYS A 103 10.65 -13.91 1.10
C LYS A 103 11.63 -13.04 1.88
N GLU A 104 11.99 -11.89 1.31
CA GLU A 104 12.92 -10.95 1.92
C GLU A 104 12.21 -9.81 2.67
N ILE A 105 10.88 -9.74 2.62
CA ILE A 105 10.14 -8.67 3.27
C ILE A 105 10.09 -8.91 4.78
N GLN A 106 10.55 -7.91 5.53
CA GLN A 106 10.65 -7.93 6.99
C GLN A 106 9.83 -6.83 7.66
N LYS A 107 9.41 -5.83 6.88
CA LYS A 107 8.72 -4.65 7.40
C LYS A 107 7.49 -4.32 6.58
N LEU A 108 6.51 -3.74 7.25
CA LEU A 108 5.35 -3.12 6.63
C LEU A 108 5.43 -1.62 6.83
N GLY A 109 5.18 -0.86 5.78
CA GLY A 109 5.27 0.59 5.83
C GLY A 109 4.10 1.28 5.15
N ILE A 110 3.69 2.40 5.72
CA ILE A 110 2.70 3.31 5.14
C ILE A 110 3.34 4.68 5.05
N PHE A 111 3.26 5.29 3.87
CA PHE A 111 3.67 6.67 3.66
C PHE A 111 2.46 7.53 3.29
N ASN A 112 2.29 8.61 4.03
CA ASN A 112 1.27 9.61 3.75
C ASN A 112 1.95 10.92 3.30
N PRO A 113 2.03 11.19 1.99
CA PRO A 113 2.69 12.40 1.48
C PRO A 113 1.93 13.67 1.83
N ARG A 114 0.62 13.61 2.08
CA ARG A 114 -0.17 14.77 2.48
C ARG A 114 0.24 15.29 3.87
N LYS A 115 0.51 14.38 4.81
CA LYS A 115 0.96 14.72 6.17
C LYS A 115 2.47 14.63 6.32
N ASN A 116 3.17 14.16 5.30
CA ASN A 116 4.61 13.86 5.34
C ASN A 116 4.97 12.91 6.49
N LYS A 117 4.17 11.87 6.67
CA LYS A 117 4.37 10.88 7.75
C LYS A 117 4.67 9.51 7.20
N VAL A 118 5.61 8.83 7.88
CA VAL A 118 6.02 7.47 7.60
C VAL A 118 5.72 6.61 8.83
N TYR A 119 5.05 5.47 8.60
CA TYR A 119 4.77 4.48 9.64
C TYR A 119 5.44 3.18 9.21
N ILE A 120 6.25 2.59 10.08
CA ILE A 120 6.94 1.33 9.81
C ILE A 120 6.75 0.40 11.00
N ALA A 121 6.46 -0.86 10.71
CA ALA A 121 6.40 -1.92 11.71
C ALA A 121 7.25 -3.12 11.25
N ASN A 122 7.98 -3.72 12.17
CA ASN A 122 8.67 -4.98 11.93
C ASN A 122 7.65 -6.12 12.02
N ILE A 123 7.63 -6.98 11.01
CA ILE A 123 6.72 -8.13 10.98
C ILE A 123 7.01 -9.09 12.14
N SER A 124 8.27 -9.20 12.54
CA SER A 124 8.69 -10.04 13.69
C SER A 124 8.05 -9.64 15.03
N LEU A 125 7.55 -8.41 15.14
CA LEU A 125 6.86 -7.90 16.33
C LEU A 125 5.35 -8.18 16.31
N ILE A 126 4.82 -8.69 15.20
CA ILE A 126 3.41 -9.06 15.10
C ILE A 126 3.26 -10.46 15.69
N ASP A 127 2.28 -10.60 16.58
CA ASP A 127 2.00 -11.88 17.21
C ASP A 127 1.66 -12.93 16.15
N SER A 128 2.27 -14.12 16.25
CA SER A 128 2.02 -15.21 15.32
C SER A 128 0.56 -15.67 15.31
N GLU A 129 -0.15 -15.54 16.43
CA GLU A 129 -1.58 -15.84 16.50
C GLU A 129 -2.41 -14.88 15.63
N ILE A 130 -2.03 -13.61 15.61
CA ILE A 130 -2.67 -12.60 14.75
C ILE A 130 -2.44 -12.92 13.27
N LEU A 131 -1.21 -13.25 12.90
CA LEU A 131 -0.88 -13.66 11.53
C LEU A 131 -1.71 -14.86 11.09
N ASP A 132 -1.81 -15.85 11.96
CA ASP A 132 -2.56 -17.08 11.70
C ASP A 132 -4.07 -16.82 11.60
N GLU A 133 -4.62 -16.00 12.49
CA GLU A 133 -6.03 -15.61 12.47
C GLU A 133 -6.38 -14.86 11.19
N VAL A 134 -5.58 -13.86 10.81
CA VAL A 134 -5.79 -13.10 9.56
C VAL A 134 -5.69 -14.02 8.35
N SER A 135 -4.71 -14.91 8.35
CA SER A 135 -4.49 -15.86 7.27
C SER A 135 -5.71 -16.77 7.05
N ARG A 136 -6.24 -17.34 8.11
CA ARG A 136 -7.34 -18.32 8.03
C ARG A 136 -8.72 -17.67 7.99
N GLU A 137 -8.99 -16.72 8.90
CA GLU A 137 -10.33 -16.20 9.09
C GLU A 137 -10.65 -15.02 8.15
N VAL A 138 -9.66 -14.22 7.78
CA VAL A 138 -9.87 -13.05 6.94
C VAL A 138 -9.57 -13.35 5.49
N ILE A 139 -8.42 -13.95 5.19
CA ILE A 139 -8.02 -14.27 3.81
C ILE A 139 -8.63 -15.60 3.35
N GLY A 140 -8.68 -16.58 4.23
CA GLY A 140 -9.33 -17.85 3.95
C GLY A 140 -8.39 -18.98 3.52
N TYR A 141 -7.12 -18.94 3.91
CA TYR A 141 -6.22 -20.09 3.73
C TYR A 141 -6.58 -21.22 4.68
N LYS A 142 -6.39 -22.44 4.23
CA LYS A 142 -6.71 -23.64 5.00
C LYS A 142 -5.51 -24.20 5.77
#